data_e8c846728bed0b4106ccc0cd644c3edf
#
_entry.id   e8c846728bed0b4106ccc0cd644c3edf
#
_cell.length_a   1.000
_cell.length_b   1.000
_cell.length_c   1.000
_cell.angle_alpha   90.00
_cell.angle_beta   90.00
_cell.angle_gamma   90.00
#
_symmetry.space_group_name_H-M   'P 1'
#
loop_
_entity.id
_entity.type
_entity.pdbx_description
1 polymer ?
#
loop_
_entity_poly.entity_id
_entity_poly.type
_entity_poly.pdbx_seq_one_letter_code
_entity_poly.pdbx_strand_id
1 'polypeptide(L)'
;MDDREIIKLYSCRSEDALLETEKKYGKLVSFIIGRLIKNQLDVEECTNDTYLGVWFTIPPKTPDNLKAYILKIARNQALKKYEHIHAAKRDIDMCLPYEELSNYLAKAGEEDWENNELKDIVEDFLESLQKPHRQVFVLRYWYFMSVKEIMKCCNMSKSKVETILFRTRKKLREQLAERKYL
;
A
#
# COMPACT_ATOMS: atom_id res chain seq x y z
N MET A 1 -5.60 -18.35 9.21
CA MET A 1 -4.60 -18.37 10.32
C MET A 1 -4.37 -16.96 10.83
N ASP A 2 -4.11 -16.76 12.13
CA ASP A 2 -3.76 -15.46 12.73
C ASP A 2 -2.33 -15.03 12.38
N ASP A 3 -2.06 -13.71 12.37
CA ASP A 3 -0.73 -13.16 12.02
C ASP A 3 0.37 -13.64 12.96
N ARG A 4 0.05 -13.79 14.25
CA ARG A 4 1.00 -14.29 15.25
C ARG A 4 1.39 -15.75 15.00
N GLU A 5 0.46 -16.56 14.53
CA GLU A 5 0.70 -17.96 14.18
C GLU A 5 1.58 -18.04 12.92
N ILE A 6 1.30 -17.20 11.91
CA ILE A 6 2.12 -17.13 10.70
C ILE A 6 3.56 -16.70 11.04
N ILE A 7 3.74 -15.70 11.92
CA ILE A 7 5.07 -15.28 12.38
C ILE A 7 5.79 -16.42 13.10
N LYS A 8 5.09 -17.23 13.90
CA LYS A 8 5.69 -18.43 14.55
C LYS A 8 6.16 -19.45 13.51
N LEU A 9 5.37 -19.71 12.46
CA LEU A 9 5.77 -20.60 11.37
C LEU A 9 7.05 -20.11 10.68
N TYR A 10 7.16 -18.80 10.38
CA TYR A 10 8.40 -18.21 9.88
C TYR A 10 9.57 -18.40 10.85
N SER A 11 9.35 -18.21 12.13
CA SER A 11 10.38 -18.36 13.18
C SER A 11 10.88 -19.80 13.28
N CYS A 12 9.99 -20.77 13.08
CA CYS A 12 10.34 -22.20 13.03
C CYS A 12 10.85 -22.66 11.65
N ARG A 13 10.97 -21.77 10.66
CA ARG A 13 11.37 -22.11 9.29
C ARG A 13 10.45 -23.15 8.63
N SER A 14 9.16 -23.15 8.96
CA SER A 14 8.17 -23.98 8.28
C SER A 14 7.74 -23.35 6.96
N GLU A 15 7.77 -24.10 5.87
CA GLU A 15 7.32 -23.66 4.54
C GLU A 15 5.81 -23.31 4.53
N ASP A 16 5.04 -23.85 5.47
CA ASP A 16 3.63 -23.50 5.64
C ASP A 16 3.43 -22.00 5.88
N ALA A 17 4.46 -21.31 6.42
CA ALA A 17 4.42 -19.85 6.57
C ALA A 17 4.20 -19.12 5.24
N LEU A 18 4.83 -19.59 4.17
CA LEU A 18 4.69 -19.03 2.83
C LEU A 18 3.27 -19.26 2.28
N LEU A 19 2.76 -20.49 2.41
CA LEU A 19 1.42 -20.88 1.95
C LEU A 19 0.34 -20.07 2.66
N GLU A 20 0.42 -19.95 3.99
CA GLU A 20 -0.54 -19.18 4.77
C GLU A 20 -0.44 -17.66 4.50
N THR A 21 0.75 -17.16 4.24
CA THR A 21 0.96 -15.76 3.83
C THR A 21 0.33 -15.50 2.47
N GLU A 22 0.57 -16.36 1.49
CA GLU A 22 -0.02 -16.25 0.16
C GLU A 22 -1.54 -16.32 0.22
N LYS A 23 -2.09 -17.30 0.92
CA LYS A 23 -3.53 -17.48 1.10
C LYS A 23 -4.19 -16.24 1.71
N LYS A 24 -3.53 -15.60 2.69
CA LYS A 24 -4.10 -14.46 3.42
C LYS A 24 -3.85 -13.12 2.74
N TYR A 25 -2.69 -12.93 2.12
CA TYR A 25 -2.24 -11.63 1.64
C TYR A 25 -1.93 -11.58 0.14
N GLY A 26 -1.99 -12.71 -0.57
CA GLY A 26 -1.56 -12.82 -1.97
C GLY A 26 -2.27 -11.84 -2.90
N LYS A 27 -3.60 -11.77 -2.85
CA LYS A 27 -4.38 -10.81 -3.63
C LYS A 27 -3.95 -9.36 -3.38
N LEU A 28 -3.73 -8.99 -2.10
CA LEU A 28 -3.35 -7.65 -1.72
C LEU A 28 -1.91 -7.33 -2.14
N VAL A 29 -0.99 -8.28 -2.04
CA VAL A 29 0.40 -8.15 -2.52
C VAL A 29 0.42 -7.91 -4.03
N SER A 30 -0.23 -8.78 -4.80
CA SER A 30 -0.32 -8.65 -6.26
C SER A 30 -1.00 -7.36 -6.70
N PHE A 31 -2.04 -6.93 -5.99
CA PHE A 31 -2.71 -5.67 -6.23
C PHE A 31 -1.79 -4.45 -6.04
N ILE A 32 -1.00 -4.41 -4.95
CA ILE A 32 -0.06 -3.30 -4.70
C ILE A 32 1.04 -3.27 -5.76
N ILE A 33 1.59 -4.43 -6.13
CA ILE A 33 2.62 -4.54 -7.15
C ILE A 33 2.06 -4.11 -8.52
N GLY A 34 0.88 -4.59 -8.89
CA GLY A 34 0.20 -4.29 -10.15
C GLY A 34 -0.14 -2.81 -10.37
N ARG A 35 -0.15 -2.00 -9.29
CA ARG A 35 -0.26 -0.53 -9.40
C ARG A 35 0.98 0.14 -9.97
N LEU A 36 2.14 -0.45 -9.75
CA LEU A 36 3.43 0.10 -10.20
C LEU A 36 3.91 -0.59 -11.47
N ILE A 37 3.57 -1.86 -11.65
CA ILE A 37 4.06 -2.71 -12.72
C ILE A 37 2.87 -3.23 -13.52
N LYS A 38 2.91 -3.03 -14.85
CA LYS A 38 1.80 -3.42 -15.76
C LYS A 38 1.95 -4.82 -16.34
N ASN A 39 3.18 -5.32 -16.41
CA ASN A 39 3.46 -6.65 -16.98
C ASN A 39 3.17 -7.73 -15.94
N GLN A 40 2.32 -8.70 -16.28
CA GLN A 40 1.88 -9.75 -15.38
C GLN A 40 3.03 -10.64 -14.88
N LEU A 41 3.98 -10.97 -15.75
CA LEU A 41 5.15 -11.78 -15.37
C LEU A 41 6.05 -11.04 -14.35
N ASP A 42 6.23 -9.73 -14.54
CA ASP A 42 6.98 -8.90 -13.59
C ASP A 42 6.22 -8.76 -12.24
N VAL A 43 4.88 -8.75 -12.26
CA VAL A 43 4.07 -8.77 -11.03
C VAL A 43 4.27 -10.08 -10.27
N GLU A 44 4.25 -11.22 -10.97
CA GLU A 44 4.48 -12.54 -10.37
C GLU A 44 5.89 -12.66 -9.80
N GLU A 45 6.91 -12.21 -10.53
CA GLU A 45 8.30 -12.17 -10.05
C GLU A 45 8.41 -11.34 -8.78
N CYS A 46 7.89 -10.11 -8.77
CA CYS A 46 7.92 -9.25 -7.58
C CYS A 46 7.11 -9.83 -6.41
N THR A 47 6.04 -10.57 -6.68
CA THR A 47 5.26 -11.27 -5.67
C THR A 47 6.09 -12.36 -4.99
N ASN A 48 6.77 -13.20 -5.79
CA ASN A 48 7.68 -14.23 -5.29
C ASN A 48 8.84 -13.62 -4.50
N ASP A 49 9.46 -12.56 -5.03
CA ASP A 49 10.52 -11.82 -4.34
C ASP A 49 10.04 -11.22 -3.01
N THR A 50 8.78 -10.84 -2.94
CA THR A 50 8.17 -10.36 -1.69
C THR A 50 8.14 -11.48 -0.64
N TYR A 51 7.67 -12.66 -1.00
CA TYR A 51 7.63 -13.80 -0.07
C TYR A 51 9.01 -14.25 0.36
N LEU A 52 9.97 -14.31 -0.56
CA LEU A 52 11.36 -14.56 -0.24
C LEU A 52 11.94 -13.50 0.70
N GLY A 53 11.62 -12.20 0.44
CA GLY A 53 12.04 -11.12 1.31
C GLY A 53 11.48 -11.24 2.73
N VAL A 54 10.24 -11.69 2.91
CA VAL A 54 9.66 -11.99 4.23
C VAL A 54 10.38 -13.17 4.86
N TRP A 55 10.57 -14.26 4.11
CA TRP A 55 11.25 -15.47 4.57
C TRP A 55 12.66 -15.21 5.11
N PHE A 56 13.45 -14.42 4.40
CA PHE A 56 14.81 -14.11 4.82
C PHE A 56 14.90 -13.09 5.95
N THR A 57 13.84 -12.35 6.21
CA THR A 57 13.86 -11.30 7.24
C THR A 57 13.17 -11.70 8.54
N ILE A 58 12.32 -12.72 8.53
CA ILE A 58 11.70 -13.32 9.71
C ILE A 58 12.21 -14.78 9.84
N PRO A 59 12.95 -15.15 10.87
CA PRO A 59 13.66 -14.32 11.84
C PRO A 59 14.90 -13.61 11.25
N PRO A 60 15.56 -12.69 11.92
CA PRO A 60 15.39 -12.33 13.35
C PRO A 60 14.31 -11.27 13.62
N LYS A 61 13.74 -10.64 12.58
CA LYS A 61 12.72 -9.63 12.79
C LYS A 61 11.39 -10.26 13.19
N THR A 62 10.71 -9.63 14.16
CA THR A 62 9.36 -9.98 14.59
C THR A 62 8.48 -8.76 14.43
N PRO A 63 7.78 -8.58 13.28
CA PRO A 63 6.96 -7.41 13.06
C PRO A 63 5.70 -7.43 13.93
N ASP A 64 5.37 -6.29 14.54
CA ASP A 64 4.12 -6.10 15.30
C ASP A 64 2.88 -6.17 14.41
N ASN A 65 3.04 -5.81 13.14
CA ASN A 65 2.00 -5.85 12.12
C ASN A 65 2.52 -6.54 10.87
N LEU A 66 2.21 -7.82 10.72
CA LEU A 66 2.67 -8.65 9.62
C LEU A 66 2.17 -8.12 8.26
N LYS A 67 0.89 -7.72 8.18
CA LYS A 67 0.30 -7.13 6.96
C LYS A 67 1.11 -5.93 6.48
N ALA A 68 1.31 -4.94 7.34
CA ALA A 68 2.06 -3.74 6.98
C ALA A 68 3.52 -4.06 6.59
N TYR A 69 4.13 -5.05 7.22
CA TYR A 69 5.48 -5.50 6.93
C TYR A 69 5.60 -6.10 5.54
N ILE A 70 4.71 -7.05 5.19
CA ILE A 70 4.65 -7.68 3.87
C ILE A 70 4.43 -6.63 2.78
N LEU A 71 3.43 -5.74 2.95
CA LEU A 71 3.10 -4.73 1.96
C LEU A 71 4.23 -3.72 1.73
N LYS A 72 5.01 -3.42 2.77
CA LYS A 72 6.23 -2.59 2.64
C LYS A 72 7.28 -3.29 1.78
N ILE A 73 7.50 -4.59 1.96
CA ILE A 73 8.43 -5.38 1.14
C ILE A 73 7.93 -5.42 -0.30
N ALA A 74 6.66 -5.76 -0.52
CA ALA A 74 6.04 -5.81 -1.84
C ALA A 74 6.22 -4.50 -2.63
N ARG A 75 5.90 -3.37 -1.98
CA ARG A 75 6.10 -2.06 -2.59
C ARG A 75 7.57 -1.80 -2.93
N ASN A 76 8.49 -2.15 -2.04
CA ASN A 76 9.91 -1.94 -2.29
C ASN A 76 10.43 -2.78 -3.47
N GLN A 77 9.97 -4.03 -3.62
CA GLN A 77 10.30 -4.86 -4.78
C GLN A 77 9.74 -4.26 -6.08
N ALA A 78 8.46 -3.88 -6.05
CA ALA A 78 7.83 -3.23 -7.18
C ALA A 78 8.54 -1.92 -7.61
N LEU A 79 8.97 -1.09 -6.65
CA LEU A 79 9.73 0.13 -6.94
C LEU A 79 11.09 -0.17 -7.56
N LYS A 80 11.84 -1.13 -7.03
CA LYS A 80 13.14 -1.55 -7.62
C LYS A 80 12.96 -2.04 -9.05
N LYS A 81 11.94 -2.85 -9.30
CA LYS A 81 11.64 -3.35 -10.64
C LYS A 81 11.22 -2.21 -11.58
N TYR A 82 10.36 -1.30 -11.09
CA TYR A 82 9.96 -0.11 -11.84
C TYR A 82 11.17 0.76 -12.21
N GLU A 83 12.07 1.06 -11.27
CA GLU A 83 13.30 1.80 -11.52
C GLU A 83 14.19 1.08 -12.56
N HIS A 84 14.30 -0.25 -12.48
CA HIS A 84 15.07 -1.04 -13.42
C HIS A 84 14.49 -0.96 -14.84
N ILE A 85 13.17 -1.12 -14.99
CA ILE A 85 12.48 -1.03 -16.29
C ILE A 85 12.60 0.38 -16.89
N HIS A 86 12.60 1.43 -16.07
CA HIS A 86 12.62 2.82 -16.49
C HIS A 86 14.01 3.48 -16.39
N ALA A 87 15.05 2.72 -16.06
CA ALA A 87 16.43 3.25 -15.94
C ALA A 87 16.94 3.93 -17.23
N ALA A 88 16.39 3.58 -18.40
CA ALA A 88 16.69 4.20 -19.67
C ALA A 88 15.89 5.50 -19.95
N LYS A 89 14.84 5.79 -19.18
CA LYS A 89 14.02 7.01 -19.29
C LYS A 89 14.14 7.78 -17.98
N ARG A 90 14.88 8.88 -18.00
CA ARG A 90 15.15 9.76 -16.83
C ARG A 90 13.96 10.59 -16.34
N ASP A 91 12.74 10.24 -16.68
CA ASP A 91 11.52 10.89 -16.20
C ASP A 91 10.73 9.92 -15.36
N ILE A 92 11.12 9.83 -14.09
CA ILE A 92 10.26 9.21 -13.07
C ILE A 92 9.24 10.27 -12.68
N ASP A 93 8.20 10.40 -13.45
CA ASP A 93 6.97 11.06 -13.00
C ASP A 93 6.20 10.10 -12.07
N MET A 94 6.78 9.88 -10.87
CA MET A 94 6.15 9.10 -9.81
C MET A 94 4.95 9.84 -9.18
N CYS A 95 4.69 11.04 -9.61
CA CYS A 95 3.50 11.82 -9.31
C CYS A 95 2.46 11.56 -10.39
N LEU A 96 1.75 10.43 -10.32
CA LEU A 96 0.62 10.18 -11.21
C LEU A 96 -0.35 11.36 -11.17
N PRO A 97 -0.80 11.87 -12.32
CA PRO A 97 -1.84 12.88 -12.38
C PRO A 97 -3.07 12.39 -11.59
N TYR A 98 -3.70 13.31 -10.87
CA TYR A 98 -4.88 13.00 -10.05
C TYR A 98 -5.99 12.27 -10.85
N GLU A 99 -6.12 12.58 -12.13
CA GLU A 99 -7.11 11.96 -13.03
C GLU A 99 -6.86 10.45 -13.24
N GLU A 100 -5.60 10.02 -13.33
CA GLU A 100 -5.28 8.58 -13.36
C GLU A 100 -5.61 7.93 -12.02
N LEU A 101 -5.39 8.64 -10.91
CA LEU A 101 -5.70 8.15 -9.58
C LEU A 101 -7.21 7.96 -9.36
N SER A 102 -8.03 8.88 -9.82
CA SER A 102 -9.49 8.81 -9.78
C SER A 102 -10.01 7.58 -10.54
N ASN A 103 -9.47 7.30 -11.72
CA ASN A 103 -9.80 6.13 -12.53
C ASN A 103 -9.36 4.81 -11.87
N TYR A 104 -8.25 4.82 -11.11
CA TYR A 104 -7.80 3.65 -10.35
C TYR A 104 -8.63 3.41 -9.10
N LEU A 105 -9.09 4.46 -8.42
CA LEU A 105 -9.99 4.33 -7.27
C LEU A 105 -11.35 3.74 -7.69
N ALA A 106 -11.87 4.17 -8.84
CA ALA A 106 -13.09 3.61 -9.40
C ALA A 106 -12.94 2.11 -9.74
N LYS A 107 -11.83 1.70 -10.35
CA LYS A 107 -11.56 0.29 -10.71
C LYS A 107 -11.18 -0.59 -9.51
N ALA A 108 -10.44 -0.05 -8.53
CA ALA A 108 -10.05 -0.80 -7.32
C ALA A 108 -11.25 -1.09 -6.40
N GLY A 109 -12.33 -0.33 -6.56
CA GLY A 109 -13.56 -0.51 -5.79
C GLY A 109 -14.45 -1.65 -6.27
N GLU A 110 -14.23 -2.23 -7.45
CA GLU A 110 -15.13 -3.26 -7.99
C GLU A 110 -14.83 -4.68 -7.50
N GLU A 111 -13.61 -4.98 -7.03
CA GLU A 111 -13.21 -6.36 -6.73
C GLU A 111 -12.97 -6.72 -5.26
N ASP A 112 -12.77 -5.75 -4.34
CA ASP A 112 -12.20 -6.06 -3.00
C ASP A 112 -12.96 -5.48 -1.79
N TRP A 113 -14.12 -4.81 -1.98
CA TRP A 113 -14.90 -4.27 -0.87
C TRP A 113 -16.12 -5.15 -0.59
N GLU A 114 -16.03 -6.01 0.41
CA GLU A 114 -17.18 -6.80 0.91
C GLU A 114 -18.32 -5.91 1.44
N ASN A 115 -18.07 -4.60 1.62
CA ASN A 115 -19.03 -3.63 2.13
C ASN A 115 -19.05 -2.36 1.28
N ASN A 116 -20.05 -2.24 0.41
CA ASN A 116 -20.26 -1.08 -0.47
C ASN A 116 -20.37 0.24 0.32
N GLU A 117 -20.96 0.20 1.51
CA GLU A 117 -21.16 1.40 2.35
C GLU A 117 -19.82 1.99 2.85
N LEU A 118 -18.84 1.15 3.20
CA LEU A 118 -17.50 1.63 3.58
C LEU A 118 -16.76 2.25 2.39
N LYS A 119 -16.98 1.71 1.18
CA LYS A 119 -16.45 2.29 -0.05
C LYS A 119 -16.97 3.70 -0.25
N ASP A 120 -18.29 3.88 -0.17
CA ASP A 120 -18.95 5.18 -0.36
C ASP A 120 -18.43 6.20 0.67
N ILE A 121 -18.26 5.81 1.93
CA ILE A 121 -17.68 6.67 2.98
C ILE A 121 -16.28 7.15 2.62
N VAL A 122 -15.43 6.24 2.11
CA VAL A 122 -14.06 6.59 1.76
C VAL A 122 -14.01 7.45 0.50
N GLU A 123 -14.88 7.23 -0.48
CA GLU A 123 -15.01 8.06 -1.67
C GLU A 123 -15.48 9.46 -1.30
N ASP A 124 -16.57 9.62 -0.54
CA ASP A 124 -17.07 10.89 -0.01
C ASP A 124 -15.98 11.64 0.76
N PHE A 125 -15.23 10.91 1.62
CA PHE A 125 -14.13 11.50 2.36
C PHE A 125 -13.04 12.04 1.43
N LEU A 126 -12.62 11.27 0.43
CA LEU A 126 -11.58 11.70 -0.50
C LEU A 126 -12.04 12.91 -1.33
N GLU A 127 -13.31 12.93 -1.76
CA GLU A 127 -13.88 14.05 -2.48
C GLU A 127 -13.96 15.33 -1.62
N SER A 128 -14.22 15.17 -0.32
CA SER A 128 -14.28 16.29 0.64
C SER A 128 -12.91 16.91 0.95
N LEU A 129 -11.82 16.29 0.51
CA LEU A 129 -10.47 16.81 0.71
C LEU A 129 -10.06 17.78 -0.39
N GLN A 130 -9.36 18.85 -0.01
CA GLN A 130 -8.67 19.70 -0.97
C GLN A 130 -7.61 18.90 -1.75
N LYS A 131 -7.43 19.20 -3.03
CA LYS A 131 -6.53 18.49 -3.95
C LYS A 131 -5.16 18.13 -3.35
N PRO A 132 -4.39 19.05 -2.68
CA PRO A 132 -3.10 18.70 -2.09
C PRO A 132 -3.21 17.72 -0.91
N HIS A 133 -4.26 17.83 -0.10
CA HIS A 133 -4.48 16.95 1.05
C HIS A 133 -4.85 15.54 0.60
N ARG A 134 -5.71 15.45 -0.40
CA ARG A 134 -6.11 14.20 -1.04
C ARG A 134 -4.90 13.48 -1.65
N GLN A 135 -4.06 14.20 -2.41
CA GLN A 135 -2.85 13.66 -3.01
C GLN A 135 -1.92 13.07 -1.94
N VAL A 136 -1.59 13.82 -0.89
CA VAL A 136 -0.73 13.36 0.22
C VAL A 136 -1.33 12.12 0.90
N PHE A 137 -2.64 12.11 1.14
CA PHE A 137 -3.33 10.98 1.77
C PHE A 137 -3.23 9.72 0.90
N VAL A 138 -3.55 9.84 -0.38
CA VAL A 138 -3.51 8.72 -1.31
C VAL A 138 -2.08 8.19 -1.51
N LEU A 139 -1.09 9.06 -1.69
CA LEU A 139 0.32 8.65 -1.78
C LEU A 139 0.75 7.87 -0.54
N ARG A 140 0.25 8.24 0.64
CA ARG A 140 0.58 7.56 1.90
C ARG A 140 -0.10 6.21 2.06
N TYR A 141 -1.40 6.12 1.80
CA TYR A 141 -2.22 4.97 2.18
C TYR A 141 -2.50 4.01 1.02
N TRP A 142 -2.54 4.52 -0.21
CA TRP A 142 -2.69 3.66 -1.39
C TRP A 142 -1.34 3.26 -2.00
N TYR A 143 -0.40 4.22 -2.07
CA TYR A 143 0.94 3.95 -2.63
C TYR A 143 1.99 3.63 -1.57
N PHE A 144 1.62 3.62 -0.29
CA PHE A 144 2.50 3.32 0.85
C PHE A 144 3.81 4.12 0.87
N MET A 145 3.81 5.31 0.29
CA MET A 145 4.99 6.17 0.23
C MET A 145 5.40 6.63 1.63
N SER A 146 6.70 6.68 1.88
CA SER A 146 7.25 7.29 3.08
C SER A 146 7.04 8.81 3.06
N VAL A 147 7.07 9.44 4.23
CA VAL A 147 6.99 10.91 4.32
C VAL A 147 8.09 11.58 3.48
N LYS A 148 9.31 11.00 3.45
CA LYS A 148 10.43 11.52 2.63
C LYS A 148 10.15 11.51 1.14
N GLU A 149 9.51 10.46 0.64
CA GLU A 149 9.12 10.33 -0.77
C GLU A 149 8.01 11.33 -1.12
N ILE A 150 6.99 11.43 -0.25
CA ILE A 150 5.88 12.39 -0.43
C ILE A 150 6.41 13.83 -0.45
N MET A 151 7.37 14.18 0.43
CA MET A 151 8.03 15.47 0.43
C MET A 151 8.64 15.82 -0.93
N LYS A 152 9.35 14.86 -1.53
CA LYS A 152 9.98 15.04 -2.86
C LYS A 152 8.93 15.16 -3.96
N CYS A 153 7.96 14.23 -3.96
CA CYS A 153 6.92 14.16 -4.96
C CYS A 153 6.01 15.40 -4.97
N CYS A 154 5.60 15.87 -3.80
CA CYS A 154 4.69 17.01 -3.67
C CYS A 154 5.39 18.37 -3.49
N ASN A 155 6.72 18.40 -3.47
CA ASN A 155 7.53 19.59 -3.15
C ASN A 155 7.06 20.27 -1.85
N MET A 156 6.92 19.47 -0.77
CA MET A 156 6.41 19.92 0.53
C MET A 156 7.43 19.68 1.63
N SER A 157 7.42 20.52 2.67
CA SER A 157 8.21 20.28 3.87
C SER A 157 7.68 19.09 4.67
N LYS A 158 8.54 18.45 5.47
CA LYS A 158 8.18 17.34 6.35
C LYS A 158 6.99 17.70 7.27
N SER A 159 7.08 18.84 7.93
CA SER A 159 6.04 19.32 8.84
C SER A 159 4.69 19.49 8.14
N LYS A 160 4.69 20.02 6.89
CA LYS A 160 3.47 20.18 6.10
C LYS A 160 2.84 18.82 5.75
N VAL A 161 3.64 17.84 5.30
CA VAL A 161 3.15 16.49 4.99
C VAL A 161 2.58 15.82 6.24
N GLU A 162 3.30 15.85 7.36
CA GLU A 162 2.85 15.25 8.62
C GLU A 162 1.57 15.91 9.15
N THR A 163 1.46 17.23 9.05
CA THR A 163 0.25 17.97 9.44
C THR A 163 -0.94 17.59 8.59
N ILE A 164 -0.77 17.47 7.26
CA ILE A 164 -1.83 17.03 6.35
C ILE A 164 -2.27 15.61 6.72
N LEU A 165 -1.35 14.69 6.91
CA LEU A 165 -1.66 13.31 7.28
C LEU A 165 -2.37 13.22 8.64
N PHE A 166 -1.98 14.03 9.61
CA PHE A 166 -2.64 14.08 10.90
C PHE A 166 -4.09 14.58 10.78
N ARG A 167 -4.30 15.71 10.09
CA ARG A 167 -5.64 16.31 9.91
C ARG A 167 -6.56 15.43 9.09
N THR A 168 -6.08 14.84 8.02
CA THR A 168 -6.89 13.96 7.17
C THR A 168 -7.28 12.66 7.88
N ARG A 169 -6.38 12.07 8.69
CA ARG A 169 -6.73 10.92 9.53
C ARG A 169 -7.78 11.25 10.57
N LYS A 170 -7.65 12.42 11.23
CA LYS A 170 -8.63 12.87 12.22
C LYS A 170 -10.01 13.01 11.57
N LYS A 171 -10.08 13.69 10.42
CA LYS A 171 -11.34 13.88 9.67
C LYS A 171 -11.97 12.54 9.25
N LEU A 172 -11.18 11.60 8.71
CA LEU A 172 -11.68 10.28 8.35
C LEU A 172 -12.23 9.52 9.57
N ARG A 173 -11.52 9.59 10.70
CA ARG A 173 -11.97 8.95 11.94
C ARG A 173 -13.29 9.52 12.44
N GLU A 174 -13.47 10.84 12.38
CA GLU A 174 -14.71 11.50 12.75
C GLU A 174 -15.87 11.05 11.85
N GLN A 175 -15.69 10.98 10.54
CA GLN A 175 -16.71 10.50 9.60
C GLN A 175 -17.07 9.01 9.82
N LEU A 176 -16.07 8.16 10.10
CA LEU A 176 -16.32 6.75 10.40
C LEU A 176 -17.07 6.57 11.72
N ALA A 177 -16.76 7.38 12.75
CA ALA A 177 -17.47 7.35 14.03
C ALA A 177 -18.93 7.82 13.90
N GLU A 178 -19.19 8.87 13.13
CA GLU A 178 -20.56 9.37 12.83
C GLU A 178 -21.43 8.30 12.16
N ARG A 179 -20.84 7.45 11.32
CA ARG A 179 -21.54 6.35 10.63
C ARG A 179 -21.43 5.00 11.38
N LYS A 180 -21.01 4.99 12.65
CA LYS A 180 -20.91 3.82 13.54
C LYS A 180 -19.96 2.71 13.06
N TYR A 181 -18.91 3.06 12.35
CA TYR A 181 -17.83 2.15 11.95
C TYR A 181 -16.64 2.13 12.93
N LEU A 182 -16.66 2.96 13.95
CA LEU A 182 -15.68 3.02 15.05
C LEU A 182 -16.37 3.14 16.40
#